data_733e98b9540b2b303ad19ea193e125c0
#
_entry.id   733e98b9540b2b303ad19ea193e125c0
#
_cell.length_a   1.000
_cell.length_b   1.000
_cell.length_c   1.000
_cell.angle_alpha   90.00
_cell.angle_beta   90.00
_cell.angle_gamma   90.00
#
_symmetry.space_group_name_H-M   'P 1'
#
loop_
_entity.id
_entity.type
_entity.pdbx_description
1 polymer ?
#
loop_
_entity_poly.entity_id
_entity_poly.type
_entity_poly.pdbx_seq_one_letter_code
_entity_poly.pdbx_strand_id
1 'polypeptide(L)'
;MKSYAQLLEETDDWILGRKTGVGGRSRGGSYWRHYSSYRGSSGGGGGGGGGSLKKGFGLENLTAAAQGLPEVMIKIPRRKGYSNGLKGIANNLDYISRNGELDLEDNNGNLISGKSEINELLEEYSMLGIEEDSKYKEALNVVLSMPPNTDPERLKDAVRDFAKETFAHHRWVMVQHLDTDHPHCHLNVLMRDKYGNRLNPRKNDLYEWRLRFAEKLREHGIQCAATRRQHRGKYQKAEQAVPRHIRQRGGQSWVFRQHAEELMTALENNAYPSSPFLQQQLATQGVIVSEYSKIAQELYKLGYGKEAAMISRLKKQVENGDMRTSMQIAFDKAREKQQGQPETAVGNSQKQQTRSESQSTKPTQQTATQCGISLSKNNKDKGIDI
;
A
#
# COMPACT_ATOMS: atom_id res chain seq x y z
N MET A 1 -12.26 4.64 -39.23
CA MET A 1 -12.68 5.23 -37.93
C MET A 1 -12.87 4.08 -36.94
N LYS A 2 -12.25 4.13 -35.76
CA LYS A 2 -12.47 3.10 -34.75
C LYS A 2 -13.88 3.20 -34.18
N SER A 3 -14.49 2.05 -33.84
CA SER A 3 -15.75 2.05 -33.10
C SER A 3 -15.48 2.33 -31.61
N TYR A 4 -16.49 2.82 -30.88
CA TYR A 4 -16.40 3.01 -29.44
C TYR A 4 -16.06 1.69 -28.71
N ALA A 5 -16.64 0.57 -29.15
CA ALA A 5 -16.36 -0.74 -28.60
C ALA A 5 -14.89 -1.18 -28.76
N GLN A 6 -14.26 -0.84 -29.89
CA GLN A 6 -12.83 -1.10 -30.13
C GLN A 6 -11.94 -0.22 -29.22
N LEU A 7 -12.32 1.05 -29.04
CA LEU A 7 -11.59 1.94 -28.13
C LEU A 7 -11.62 1.44 -26.68
N LEU A 8 -12.78 0.98 -26.21
CA LEU A 8 -12.91 0.39 -24.87
C LEU A 8 -12.01 -0.82 -24.71
N GLU A 9 -12.03 -1.76 -25.66
CA GLU A 9 -11.21 -2.97 -25.62
C GLU A 9 -9.70 -2.65 -25.64
N GLU A 10 -9.27 -1.71 -26.48
CA GLU A 10 -7.88 -1.27 -26.52
C GLU A 10 -7.44 -0.60 -25.22
N THR A 11 -8.32 0.20 -24.62
CA THR A 11 -8.06 0.85 -23.33
C THR A 11 -7.99 -0.18 -22.20
N ASP A 12 -8.89 -1.16 -22.17
CA ASP A 12 -8.90 -2.24 -21.20
C ASP A 12 -7.61 -3.07 -21.29
N ASP A 13 -7.20 -3.44 -22.51
CA ASP A 13 -5.97 -4.18 -22.76
C ASP A 13 -4.72 -3.39 -22.35
N TRP A 14 -4.70 -2.08 -22.61
CA TRP A 14 -3.61 -1.21 -22.18
C TRP A 14 -3.55 -1.08 -20.65
N ILE A 15 -4.65 -0.88 -19.98
CA ILE A 15 -4.74 -0.80 -18.51
C ILE A 15 -4.26 -2.10 -17.86
N LEU A 16 -4.62 -3.26 -18.42
CA LEU A 16 -4.12 -4.57 -17.97
C LEU A 16 -2.66 -4.83 -18.38
N GLY A 17 -2.12 -4.04 -19.30
CA GLY A 17 -0.77 -4.20 -19.83
C GLY A 17 -0.64 -5.34 -20.84
N ARG A 18 -1.72 -5.70 -21.52
CA ARG A 18 -1.73 -6.73 -22.58
C ARG A 18 -1.19 -6.21 -23.91
N LYS A 19 -1.40 -4.90 -24.20
CA LYS A 19 -0.81 -4.21 -25.35
C LYS A 19 0.28 -3.26 -24.87
N THR A 20 1.52 -3.55 -25.23
CA THR A 20 2.61 -2.56 -25.15
C THR A 20 2.59 -1.80 -26.47
N GLY A 21 2.20 -0.53 -26.45
CA GLY A 21 2.10 0.34 -27.62
C GLY A 21 3.45 0.79 -28.19
N VAL A 22 4.52 0.04 -28.00
CA VAL A 22 5.83 0.33 -28.60
C VAL A 22 6.43 -0.99 -29.07
N GLY A 23 6.46 -1.18 -30.39
CA GLY A 23 7.24 -2.21 -31.05
C GLY A 23 8.73 -2.00 -30.82
N GLY A 24 9.23 -2.48 -29.71
CA GLY A 24 10.63 -2.51 -29.35
C GLY A 24 10.90 -3.75 -28.49
N ARG A 25 11.73 -4.68 -29.04
CA ARG A 25 12.31 -5.75 -28.24
C ARG A 25 13.17 -5.15 -27.15
N SER A 26 12.61 -4.72 -26.04
CA SER A 26 13.41 -4.36 -24.88
C SER A 26 13.81 -5.64 -24.14
N ARG A 27 15.10 -5.91 -24.09
CA ARG A 27 15.77 -6.91 -23.26
C ARG A 27 15.68 -6.56 -21.75
N GLY A 28 14.64 -5.96 -21.31
CA GLY A 28 14.51 -5.54 -19.91
C GLY A 28 13.06 -5.53 -19.49
N GLY A 29 12.65 -6.57 -18.78
CA GLY A 29 11.39 -6.54 -18.06
C GLY A 29 10.35 -7.55 -18.53
N SER A 30 10.54 -8.79 -18.15
CA SER A 30 9.54 -9.87 -18.25
C SER A 30 8.33 -9.66 -17.32
N TYR A 31 7.95 -8.42 -17.00
CA TYR A 31 6.85 -8.13 -16.09
C TYR A 31 5.47 -8.44 -16.68
N TRP A 32 5.36 -8.51 -18.02
CA TRP A 32 4.07 -8.61 -18.71
C TRP A 32 3.82 -9.97 -19.38
N ARG A 33 4.82 -10.86 -19.44
CA ARG A 33 4.71 -12.14 -20.19
C ARG A 33 4.04 -13.28 -19.42
N HIS A 34 3.97 -13.25 -18.11
CA HIS A 34 3.45 -14.38 -17.32
C HIS A 34 1.94 -14.36 -17.10
N TYR A 35 1.24 -13.28 -17.44
CA TYR A 35 -0.20 -13.21 -17.28
C TYR A 35 -0.97 -13.84 -18.45
N SER A 36 -0.38 -13.87 -19.64
CA SER A 36 -0.98 -14.46 -20.84
C SER A 36 -1.05 -15.99 -20.79
N SER A 37 -0.21 -16.65 -20.00
CA SER A 37 -0.20 -18.12 -19.92
C SER A 37 -1.31 -18.74 -19.08
N TYR A 38 -2.03 -17.93 -18.28
CA TYR A 38 -3.15 -18.42 -17.47
C TYR A 38 -4.49 -18.46 -18.23
N ARG A 39 -4.57 -17.89 -19.42
CA ARG A 39 -5.77 -17.83 -20.27
C ARG A 39 -5.68 -18.52 -21.63
N GLY A 40 -4.58 -19.18 -21.94
CA GLY A 40 -4.35 -19.72 -23.26
C GLY A 40 -3.88 -21.16 -23.28
N SER A 41 -4.59 -22.05 -22.60
CA SER A 41 -4.56 -23.47 -22.97
C SER A 41 -5.98 -24.01 -22.84
N SER A 42 -6.69 -24.07 -23.95
CA SER A 42 -7.78 -24.99 -24.20
C SER A 42 -7.21 -26.38 -24.11
N GLY A 43 -7.21 -26.97 -22.93
CA GLY A 43 -6.72 -28.30 -22.68
C GLY A 43 -6.57 -28.60 -21.20
N GLY A 44 -7.64 -29.00 -20.52
CA GLY A 44 -7.63 -29.81 -19.30
C GLY A 44 -7.21 -29.12 -17.99
N GLY A 45 -8.16 -28.76 -17.14
CA GLY A 45 -8.05 -28.85 -15.70
C GLY A 45 -7.59 -27.60 -14.97
N GLY A 46 -8.48 -27.01 -14.19
CA GLY A 46 -8.15 -26.10 -13.10
C GLY A 46 -8.49 -24.64 -13.35
N GLY A 47 -9.75 -24.34 -13.58
CA GLY A 47 -10.25 -22.98 -13.67
C GLY A 47 -10.35 -22.34 -12.31
N GLY A 48 -9.54 -21.35 -12.00
CA GLY A 48 -9.93 -20.32 -11.05
C GLY A 48 -11.14 -19.59 -11.66
N GLY A 49 -12.33 -19.76 -11.07
CA GLY A 49 -13.58 -19.15 -11.52
C GLY A 49 -13.62 -17.66 -11.16
N GLY A 50 -12.76 -16.87 -11.77
CA GLY A 50 -12.89 -15.43 -11.71
C GLY A 50 -13.72 -14.95 -12.90
N GLY A 51 -14.86 -14.33 -12.67
CA GLY A 51 -15.65 -13.64 -13.68
C GLY A 51 -14.77 -12.70 -14.53
N SER A 52 -15.17 -12.43 -15.76
CA SER A 52 -14.46 -11.47 -16.62
C SER A 52 -14.79 -10.06 -16.16
N LEU A 53 -13.79 -9.19 -16.05
CA LEU A 53 -14.01 -7.74 -15.85
C LEU A 53 -14.96 -7.22 -16.93
N LYS A 54 -15.86 -6.33 -16.54
CA LYS A 54 -16.83 -5.69 -17.42
C LYS A 54 -16.11 -4.91 -18.51
N LYS A 55 -16.56 -5.00 -19.74
CA LYS A 55 -15.95 -4.27 -20.87
C LYS A 55 -16.04 -2.77 -20.61
N GLY A 56 -14.93 -2.05 -20.83
CA GLY A 56 -14.83 -0.60 -20.61
C GLY A 56 -14.34 -0.21 -19.19
N PHE A 57 -13.98 -1.19 -18.34
CA PHE A 57 -13.48 -0.90 -17.00
C PHE A 57 -12.25 0.03 -17.02
N GLY A 58 -11.43 -0.03 -18.07
CA GLY A 58 -10.26 0.82 -18.21
C GLY A 58 -10.63 2.29 -18.31
N LEU A 59 -11.51 2.64 -19.23
CA LEU A 59 -11.98 4.01 -19.41
C LEU A 59 -12.77 4.50 -18.18
N GLU A 60 -13.60 3.65 -17.59
CA GLU A 60 -14.35 3.96 -16.37
C GLU A 60 -13.40 4.34 -15.21
N ASN A 61 -12.35 3.57 -14.98
CA ASN A 61 -11.37 3.89 -13.93
C ASN A 61 -10.55 5.14 -14.23
N LEU A 62 -10.22 5.42 -15.49
CA LEU A 62 -9.51 6.65 -15.88
C LEU A 62 -10.39 7.89 -15.68
N THR A 63 -11.65 7.84 -16.10
CA THR A 63 -12.59 8.96 -15.91
C THR A 63 -12.89 9.18 -14.43
N ALA A 64 -13.07 8.13 -13.65
CA ALA A 64 -13.20 8.20 -12.19
C ALA A 64 -11.99 8.87 -11.53
N ALA A 65 -10.77 8.50 -11.94
CA ALA A 65 -9.54 9.13 -11.45
C ALA A 65 -9.42 10.59 -11.88
N ALA A 66 -9.83 10.95 -13.10
CA ALA A 66 -9.86 12.33 -13.59
C ALA A 66 -10.84 13.21 -12.83
N GLN A 67 -11.92 12.64 -12.30
CA GLN A 67 -12.88 13.28 -11.40
C GLN A 67 -12.37 13.43 -9.96
N GLY A 68 -11.23 12.83 -9.63
CA GLY A 68 -10.67 12.84 -8.27
C GLY A 68 -11.36 11.87 -7.32
N LEU A 69 -12.09 10.88 -7.82
CA LEU A 69 -12.74 9.87 -6.98
C LEU A 69 -11.71 9.08 -6.17
N PRO A 70 -12.09 8.57 -5.00
CA PRO A 70 -11.18 7.85 -4.11
C PRO A 70 -10.67 6.57 -4.75
N GLU A 71 -9.40 6.28 -4.47
CA GLU A 71 -8.75 5.05 -4.95
C GLU A 71 -8.93 3.90 -3.99
N VAL A 72 -9.35 2.77 -4.53
CA VAL A 72 -9.46 1.53 -3.75
C VAL A 72 -8.09 1.05 -3.26
N MET A 73 -8.06 0.43 -2.10
CA MET A 73 -6.85 -0.13 -1.55
C MET A 73 -7.00 -1.63 -1.28
N ILE A 74 -6.11 -2.42 -1.87
CA ILE A 74 -5.89 -3.83 -1.51
C ILE A 74 -4.46 -4.00 -1.05
N LYS A 75 -4.27 -4.65 0.09
CA LYS A 75 -2.96 -4.98 0.66
C LYS A 75 -2.90 -6.45 1.06
N ILE A 76 -1.75 -7.05 0.87
CA ILE A 76 -1.35 -8.31 1.49
C ILE A 76 -0.31 -7.94 2.56
N PRO A 77 -0.67 -7.91 3.84
CA PRO A 77 0.26 -7.57 4.91
C PRO A 77 1.42 -8.57 4.95
N ARG A 78 2.64 -8.06 4.99
CA ARG A 78 3.83 -8.87 5.29
C ARG A 78 4.10 -8.75 6.78
N ARG A 79 3.91 -9.81 7.51
CA ARG A 79 4.28 -9.85 8.91
C ARG A 79 5.64 -10.56 9.02
N LYS A 80 6.56 -10.04 9.81
CA LYS A 80 7.82 -10.72 10.17
C LYS A 80 7.55 -11.65 11.36
N GLY A 81 8.14 -12.84 11.37
CA GLY A 81 8.07 -13.74 12.53
C GLY A 81 6.82 -14.60 12.64
N TYR A 82 6.21 -15.00 11.51
CA TYR A 82 5.00 -15.84 11.51
C TYR A 82 5.34 -17.32 11.48
N SER A 83 4.62 -18.05 12.32
CA SER A 83 4.37 -19.47 12.11
C SER A 83 3.59 -19.64 10.79
N ASN A 84 3.99 -20.61 10.01
CA ASN A 84 3.26 -21.09 8.84
C ASN A 84 2.34 -22.25 9.30
N GLY A 85 1.51 -22.75 8.39
CA GLY A 85 0.59 -23.82 8.71
C GLY A 85 -0.64 -23.37 9.48
N LEU A 86 -1.27 -24.31 10.18
CA LEU A 86 -2.51 -24.08 10.96
C LEU A 86 -2.32 -23.03 12.05
N LYS A 87 -1.16 -23.09 12.74
CA LYS A 87 -0.78 -22.10 13.75
C LYS A 87 -0.70 -20.67 13.21
N GLY A 88 -0.22 -20.52 11.97
CA GLY A 88 -0.21 -19.24 11.29
C GLY A 88 -1.60 -18.72 10.94
N ILE A 89 -2.51 -19.63 10.60
CA ILE A 89 -3.93 -19.32 10.37
C ILE A 89 -4.59 -18.91 11.70
N ALA A 90 -4.44 -19.70 12.76
CA ALA A 90 -4.99 -19.43 14.08
C ALA A 90 -4.59 -18.02 14.58
N ASN A 91 -3.30 -17.70 14.56
CA ASN A 91 -2.80 -16.38 14.95
C ASN A 91 -3.40 -15.23 14.09
N ASN A 92 -3.72 -15.52 12.82
CA ASN A 92 -4.36 -14.52 11.97
C ASN A 92 -5.83 -14.37 12.28
N LEU A 93 -6.56 -15.47 12.48
CA LEU A 93 -7.97 -15.45 12.85
C LEU A 93 -8.18 -14.78 14.21
N ASP A 94 -7.38 -15.08 15.21
CA ASP A 94 -7.40 -14.39 16.52
C ASP A 94 -7.20 -12.87 16.35
N TYR A 95 -6.24 -12.47 15.52
CA TYR A 95 -5.99 -11.05 15.29
C TYR A 95 -7.15 -10.34 14.60
N ILE A 96 -7.70 -10.93 13.53
CA ILE A 96 -8.77 -10.28 12.76
C ILE A 96 -10.13 -10.34 13.45
N SER A 97 -10.39 -11.39 14.24
CA SER A 97 -11.60 -11.50 15.06
C SER A 97 -11.53 -10.75 16.39
N ARG A 98 -10.41 -10.08 16.70
CA ARG A 98 -10.19 -9.47 18.02
C ARG A 98 -10.31 -10.51 19.15
N ASN A 99 -9.66 -11.66 18.99
CA ASN A 99 -9.77 -12.81 19.90
C ASN A 99 -11.18 -13.38 20.04
N GLY A 100 -11.98 -13.32 18.97
CA GLY A 100 -13.34 -13.82 18.94
C GLY A 100 -14.41 -12.81 19.38
N GLU A 101 -14.05 -11.53 19.55
CA GLU A 101 -15.01 -10.45 19.83
C GLU A 101 -15.82 -10.03 18.58
N LEU A 102 -15.25 -10.23 17.40
CA LEU A 102 -15.87 -9.95 16.11
C LEU A 102 -16.17 -11.25 15.37
N ASP A 103 -17.40 -11.37 14.89
CA ASP A 103 -17.84 -12.51 14.12
C ASP A 103 -17.14 -12.54 12.76
N LEU A 104 -16.70 -13.72 12.37
CA LEU A 104 -16.17 -13.97 11.03
C LEU A 104 -17.32 -14.47 10.15
N GLU A 105 -17.34 -14.08 8.90
CA GLU A 105 -18.29 -14.57 7.89
C GLU A 105 -17.55 -15.49 6.93
N ASP A 106 -18.05 -16.71 6.72
CA ASP A 106 -17.48 -17.67 5.78
C ASP A 106 -17.98 -17.46 4.34
N ASN A 107 -17.45 -18.26 3.39
CA ASN A 107 -17.83 -18.19 1.99
C ASN A 107 -19.29 -18.63 1.69
N ASN A 108 -19.98 -19.26 2.64
CA ASN A 108 -21.39 -19.63 2.56
C ASN A 108 -22.32 -18.60 3.20
N GLY A 109 -21.76 -17.61 3.90
CA GLY A 109 -22.48 -16.59 4.65
C GLY A 109 -22.80 -17.00 6.09
N ASN A 110 -22.22 -18.09 6.61
CA ASN A 110 -22.34 -18.46 8.00
C ASN A 110 -21.49 -17.54 8.85
N LEU A 111 -22.00 -17.17 10.03
CA LEU A 111 -21.23 -16.44 11.03
C LEU A 111 -20.54 -17.42 11.96
N ILE A 112 -19.29 -17.14 12.27
CA ILE A 112 -18.42 -17.89 13.18
C ILE A 112 -18.12 -16.97 14.34
N SER A 113 -18.72 -17.27 15.50
CA SER A 113 -18.73 -16.41 16.68
C SER A 113 -17.90 -16.98 17.82
N GLY A 114 -17.07 -16.15 18.40
CA GLY A 114 -16.28 -16.51 19.56
C GLY A 114 -15.14 -17.51 19.26
N LYS A 115 -14.36 -17.81 20.31
CA LYS A 115 -13.18 -18.69 20.17
C LYS A 115 -13.53 -20.16 19.93
N SER A 116 -14.66 -20.63 20.43
CA SER A 116 -15.05 -22.03 20.26
C SER A 116 -15.26 -22.37 18.79
N GLU A 117 -16.07 -21.58 18.08
CA GLU A 117 -16.36 -21.80 16.67
C GLU A 117 -15.13 -21.54 15.77
N ILE A 118 -14.24 -20.60 16.17
CA ILE A 118 -12.96 -20.42 15.49
C ILE A 118 -12.08 -21.67 15.64
N ASN A 119 -12.08 -22.31 16.79
CA ASN A 119 -11.34 -23.55 16.99
C ASN A 119 -11.94 -24.70 16.17
N GLU A 120 -13.26 -24.83 16.10
CA GLU A 120 -13.94 -25.79 15.24
C GLU A 120 -13.57 -25.59 13.77
N LEU A 121 -13.52 -24.34 13.31
CA LEU A 121 -13.02 -24.01 11.95
C LEU A 121 -11.57 -24.44 11.74
N LEU A 122 -10.70 -24.27 12.74
CA LEU A 122 -9.31 -24.72 12.68
C LEU A 122 -9.18 -26.23 12.63
N GLU A 123 -10.03 -26.96 13.36
CA GLU A 123 -10.12 -28.43 13.28
C GLU A 123 -10.55 -28.87 11.89
N GLU A 124 -11.54 -28.22 11.26
CA GLU A 124 -11.91 -28.47 9.87
C GLU A 124 -10.72 -28.28 8.92
N TYR A 125 -9.95 -27.21 9.12
CA TYR A 125 -8.77 -26.94 8.28
C TYR A 125 -7.67 -27.99 8.50
N SER A 126 -7.53 -28.52 9.69
CA SER A 126 -6.65 -29.64 9.99
C SER A 126 -7.08 -30.92 9.26
N MET A 127 -8.39 -31.20 9.25
CA MET A 127 -8.97 -32.33 8.51
C MET A 127 -8.77 -32.23 6.99
N LEU A 128 -8.65 -30.99 6.47
CA LEU A 128 -8.27 -30.76 5.05
C LEU A 128 -6.79 -31.00 4.77
N GLY A 129 -6.00 -31.45 5.75
CA GLY A 129 -4.59 -31.75 5.60
C GLY A 129 -3.65 -30.54 5.76
N ILE A 130 -4.11 -29.46 6.41
CA ILE A 130 -3.23 -28.36 6.75
C ILE A 130 -2.47 -28.75 8.04
N GLU A 131 -1.17 -28.93 7.89
CA GLU A 131 -0.27 -29.29 9.00
C GLU A 131 -0.19 -28.13 10.00
N GLU A 132 0.04 -28.45 11.29
CA GLU A 132 0.23 -27.48 12.38
C GLU A 132 1.37 -26.50 12.04
N ASP A 133 2.54 -27.05 11.67
CA ASP A 133 3.72 -26.32 11.21
C ASP A 133 4.03 -26.70 9.77
N SER A 134 3.88 -25.76 8.85
CA SER A 134 4.18 -25.95 7.43
C SER A 134 5.34 -25.06 6.99
N LYS A 135 6.12 -25.52 6.01
CA LYS A 135 7.13 -24.67 5.33
C LYS A 135 6.48 -23.57 4.51
N TYR A 136 5.21 -23.73 4.21
CA TYR A 136 4.46 -22.87 3.31
C TYR A 136 3.41 -22.06 4.06
N LYS A 137 3.11 -20.90 3.54
CA LYS A 137 2.00 -20.08 3.99
C LYS A 137 0.68 -20.73 3.51
N GLU A 138 -0.14 -21.20 4.42
CA GLU A 138 -1.36 -21.95 4.06
C GLU A 138 -2.60 -21.05 3.93
N ALA A 139 -2.55 -19.81 4.39
CA ALA A 139 -3.59 -18.83 4.14
C ALA A 139 -3.02 -17.46 3.74
N LEU A 140 -3.79 -16.71 2.97
CA LEU A 140 -3.48 -15.37 2.52
C LEU A 140 -4.41 -14.38 3.24
N ASN A 141 -3.84 -13.46 4.00
CA ASN A 141 -4.60 -12.34 4.53
C ASN A 141 -4.59 -11.20 3.51
N VAL A 142 -5.77 -10.78 3.08
CA VAL A 142 -5.98 -9.64 2.16
C VAL A 142 -6.76 -8.57 2.92
N VAL A 143 -6.30 -7.34 2.88
CA VAL A 143 -6.99 -6.19 3.45
C VAL A 143 -7.55 -5.35 2.33
N LEU A 144 -8.86 -5.16 2.33
CA LEU A 144 -9.58 -4.30 1.39
C LEU A 144 -10.08 -3.07 2.16
N SER A 145 -9.73 -1.88 1.72
CA SER A 145 -10.02 -0.65 2.46
C SER A 145 -10.42 0.48 1.54
N MET A 146 -11.27 1.35 2.08
CA MET A 146 -11.67 2.61 1.46
C MET A 146 -11.34 3.80 2.38
N PRO A 147 -11.31 5.04 1.84
CA PRO A 147 -11.12 6.25 2.66
C PRO A 147 -12.22 6.47 3.69
N PRO A 148 -12.01 7.38 4.67
CA PRO A 148 -13.04 7.80 5.63
C PRO A 148 -14.33 8.23 4.91
N ASN A 149 -15.45 8.12 5.62
CA ASN A 149 -16.81 8.44 5.12
C ASN A 149 -17.34 7.50 4.02
N THR A 150 -16.70 6.35 3.79
CA THR A 150 -17.28 5.29 2.97
C THR A 150 -18.31 4.53 3.79
N ASP A 151 -19.48 4.26 3.20
CA ASP A 151 -20.52 3.46 3.83
C ASP A 151 -20.00 2.05 4.17
N PRO A 152 -19.95 1.66 5.45
CA PRO A 152 -19.34 0.41 5.86
C PRO A 152 -20.14 -0.83 5.44
N GLU A 153 -21.46 -0.78 5.43
CA GLU A 153 -22.28 -1.92 5.04
C GLU A 153 -22.14 -2.21 3.54
N ARG A 154 -22.23 -1.18 2.72
CA ARG A 154 -22.00 -1.32 1.27
C ARG A 154 -20.56 -1.79 0.97
N LEU A 155 -19.59 -1.35 1.75
CA LEU A 155 -18.21 -1.85 1.64
C LEU A 155 -18.14 -3.35 1.97
N LYS A 156 -18.78 -3.79 3.04
CA LYS A 156 -18.82 -5.19 3.44
C LYS A 156 -19.45 -6.06 2.37
N ASP A 157 -20.57 -5.63 1.81
CA ASP A 157 -21.26 -6.34 0.72
C ASP A 157 -20.39 -6.43 -0.55
N ALA A 158 -19.75 -5.33 -0.93
CA ALA A 158 -18.82 -5.31 -2.07
C ALA A 158 -17.63 -6.24 -1.86
N VAL A 159 -17.09 -6.34 -0.63
CA VAL A 159 -16.00 -7.27 -0.30
C VAL A 159 -16.47 -8.72 -0.36
N ARG A 160 -17.68 -9.01 0.10
CA ARG A 160 -18.30 -10.36 0.02
C ARG A 160 -18.42 -10.80 -1.43
N ASP A 161 -18.97 -9.94 -2.29
CA ASP A 161 -19.13 -10.24 -3.72
C ASP A 161 -17.79 -10.36 -4.44
N PHE A 162 -16.84 -9.50 -4.12
CA PHE A 162 -15.47 -9.62 -4.59
C PHE A 162 -14.83 -10.95 -4.19
N ALA A 163 -14.99 -11.38 -2.94
CA ALA A 163 -14.44 -12.64 -2.45
C ALA A 163 -15.09 -13.86 -3.13
N LYS A 164 -16.42 -13.88 -3.25
CA LYS A 164 -17.16 -14.93 -3.94
C LYS A 164 -16.72 -15.07 -5.41
N GLU A 165 -16.50 -13.99 -6.10
CA GLU A 165 -16.10 -14.01 -7.50
C GLU A 165 -14.61 -14.34 -7.67
N THR A 166 -13.74 -13.68 -6.89
CA THR A 166 -12.28 -13.79 -7.06
C THR A 166 -11.73 -15.10 -6.51
N PHE A 167 -12.33 -15.61 -5.43
CA PHE A 167 -11.89 -16.80 -4.71
C PHE A 167 -12.94 -17.91 -4.71
N ALA A 168 -13.72 -18.04 -5.78
CA ALA A 168 -14.86 -18.95 -5.90
C ALA A 168 -14.58 -20.41 -5.51
N HIS A 169 -13.33 -20.86 -5.65
CA HIS A 169 -12.93 -22.25 -5.37
C HIS A 169 -12.09 -22.39 -4.10
N HIS A 170 -11.80 -21.28 -3.43
CA HIS A 170 -11.07 -21.27 -2.18
C HIS A 170 -12.03 -21.14 -1.00
N ARG A 171 -11.67 -21.73 0.14
CA ARG A 171 -12.31 -21.38 1.41
C ARG A 171 -11.76 -20.04 1.90
N TRP A 172 -12.63 -19.20 2.38
CA TRP A 172 -12.25 -17.92 2.96
C TRP A 172 -13.20 -17.53 4.09
N VAL A 173 -12.69 -16.71 4.98
CA VAL A 173 -13.47 -16.01 5.99
C VAL A 173 -13.15 -14.53 5.94
N MET A 174 -14.12 -13.69 6.26
CA MET A 174 -13.96 -12.24 6.28
C MET A 174 -14.50 -11.62 7.57
N VAL A 175 -13.95 -10.46 7.93
CA VAL A 175 -14.43 -9.64 9.02
C VAL A 175 -14.22 -8.17 8.69
N GLN A 176 -15.14 -7.32 9.11
CA GLN A 176 -15.05 -5.88 8.96
C GLN A 176 -14.53 -5.22 10.24
N HIS A 177 -13.61 -4.27 10.09
CA HIS A 177 -13.12 -3.42 11.16
C HIS A 177 -13.55 -1.98 10.95
N LEU A 178 -14.14 -1.39 12.00
CA LEU A 178 -14.62 -0.01 12.04
C LEU A 178 -13.92 0.82 13.13
N ASP A 179 -12.87 0.26 13.74
CA ASP A 179 -12.10 0.87 14.83
C ASP A 179 -11.06 1.91 14.36
N THR A 180 -11.03 2.18 13.07
CA THR A 180 -10.16 3.19 12.45
C THR A 180 -10.96 4.10 11.53
N ASP A 181 -10.42 5.28 11.20
CA ASP A 181 -11.05 6.23 10.29
C ASP A 181 -11.36 5.65 8.91
N HIS A 182 -10.60 4.64 8.50
CA HIS A 182 -10.73 3.97 7.21
C HIS A 182 -11.47 2.64 7.40
N PRO A 183 -12.73 2.50 6.98
CA PRO A 183 -13.41 1.23 7.01
C PRO A 183 -12.67 0.21 6.14
N HIS A 184 -12.47 -0.98 6.68
CA HIS A 184 -11.75 -2.03 5.99
C HIS A 184 -12.21 -3.42 6.39
N CYS A 185 -12.06 -4.36 5.46
CA CYS A 185 -12.30 -5.76 5.71
C CYS A 185 -11.00 -6.55 5.61
N HIS A 186 -10.84 -7.48 6.53
CA HIS A 186 -9.85 -8.54 6.43
C HIS A 186 -10.49 -9.76 5.80
N LEU A 187 -9.80 -10.33 4.82
CA LEU A 187 -10.19 -11.54 4.15
C LEU A 187 -9.05 -12.56 4.30
N ASN A 188 -9.30 -13.65 5.01
CA ASN A 188 -8.38 -14.77 5.13
C ASN A 188 -8.78 -15.85 4.14
N VAL A 189 -7.93 -16.15 3.16
CA VAL A 189 -8.20 -17.08 2.06
C VAL A 189 -7.23 -18.25 2.15
N LEU A 190 -7.71 -19.49 2.18
CA LEU A 190 -6.84 -20.66 2.11
C LEU A 190 -6.10 -20.69 0.77
N MET A 191 -4.80 -20.97 0.84
CA MET A 191 -3.93 -20.97 -0.34
C MET A 191 -4.26 -22.06 -1.33
N ARG A 192 -4.79 -23.21 -0.88
CA ARG A 192 -5.24 -24.30 -1.75
C ARG A 192 -6.73 -24.20 -2.02
N ASP A 193 -7.09 -24.33 -3.30
CA ASP A 193 -8.47 -24.42 -3.72
C ASP A 193 -9.00 -25.86 -3.52
N LYS A 194 -10.29 -26.07 -3.76
CA LYS A 194 -10.95 -27.38 -3.66
C LYS A 194 -10.40 -28.44 -4.62
N TYR A 195 -9.58 -28.06 -5.59
CA TYR A 195 -8.92 -28.95 -6.55
C TYR A 195 -7.44 -29.17 -6.23
N GLY A 196 -6.93 -28.59 -5.11
CA GLY A 196 -5.54 -28.69 -4.70
C GLY A 196 -4.60 -27.67 -5.35
N ASN A 197 -5.08 -26.78 -6.24
CA ASN A 197 -4.26 -25.75 -6.85
C ASN A 197 -3.92 -24.67 -5.82
N ARG A 198 -2.67 -24.19 -5.89
CA ARG A 198 -2.18 -23.19 -4.93
C ARG A 198 -2.26 -21.78 -5.48
N LEU A 199 -2.87 -20.88 -4.72
CA LEU A 199 -2.88 -19.47 -5.00
C LEU A 199 -1.46 -18.87 -4.92
N ASN A 200 -1.02 -18.14 -5.94
CA ASN A 200 0.30 -17.51 -5.99
C ASN A 200 0.22 -16.12 -6.65
N PRO A 201 -0.40 -15.14 -5.96
CA PRO A 201 -0.67 -13.85 -6.55
C PRO A 201 0.62 -13.08 -6.85
N ARG A 202 0.71 -12.53 -8.04
CA ARG A 202 1.76 -11.63 -8.51
C ARG A 202 1.27 -10.18 -8.48
N LYS A 203 2.14 -9.24 -8.79
CA LYS A 203 1.79 -7.81 -8.82
C LYS A 203 0.63 -7.48 -9.76
N ASN A 204 0.52 -8.22 -10.87
CA ASN A 204 -0.56 -8.01 -11.83
C ASN A 204 -1.88 -8.54 -11.32
N ASP A 205 -1.88 -9.68 -10.62
CA ASP A 205 -3.08 -10.24 -10.01
C ASP A 205 -3.63 -9.27 -8.94
N LEU A 206 -2.75 -8.68 -8.13
CA LEU A 206 -3.15 -7.65 -7.17
C LEU A 206 -3.74 -6.40 -7.84
N TYR A 207 -3.26 -6.05 -9.03
CA TYR A 207 -3.84 -4.94 -9.77
C TYR A 207 -5.20 -5.31 -10.35
N GLU A 208 -5.37 -6.50 -10.90
CA GLU A 208 -6.65 -7.02 -11.36
C GLU A 208 -7.66 -7.12 -10.21
N TRP A 209 -7.25 -7.60 -9.05
CA TRP A 209 -8.10 -7.60 -7.85
C TRP A 209 -8.57 -6.20 -7.48
N ARG A 210 -7.72 -5.18 -7.62
CA ARG A 210 -8.15 -3.79 -7.39
C ARG A 210 -9.20 -3.34 -8.39
N LEU A 211 -9.07 -3.72 -9.66
CA LEU A 211 -10.06 -3.43 -10.69
C LEU A 211 -11.41 -4.10 -10.38
N ARG A 212 -11.38 -5.40 -10.02
CA ARG A 212 -12.57 -6.16 -9.63
C ARG A 212 -13.23 -5.58 -8.36
N PHE A 213 -12.43 -5.25 -7.38
CA PHE A 213 -12.95 -4.64 -6.16
C PHE A 213 -13.59 -3.27 -6.43
N ALA A 214 -13.00 -2.44 -7.28
CA ALA A 214 -13.60 -1.18 -7.69
C ALA A 214 -14.93 -1.38 -8.45
N GLU A 215 -15.02 -2.41 -9.28
CA GLU A 215 -16.25 -2.79 -9.96
C GLU A 215 -17.34 -3.16 -8.95
N LYS A 216 -17.05 -4.04 -7.98
CA LYS A 216 -18.00 -4.41 -6.93
C LYS A 216 -18.42 -3.22 -6.05
N LEU A 217 -17.49 -2.36 -5.68
CA LEU A 217 -17.84 -1.12 -4.95
C LEU A 217 -18.83 -0.25 -5.72
N ARG A 218 -18.63 -0.09 -7.03
CA ARG A 218 -19.55 0.68 -7.88
C ARG A 218 -20.92 0.01 -8.03
N GLU A 219 -20.97 -1.32 -8.11
CA GLU A 219 -22.23 -2.10 -8.10
C GLU A 219 -23.03 -1.86 -6.81
N HIS A 220 -22.33 -1.66 -5.67
CA HIS A 220 -22.94 -1.27 -4.40
C HIS A 220 -23.07 0.26 -4.20
N GLY A 221 -22.91 1.06 -5.28
CA GLY A 221 -23.12 2.51 -5.25
C GLY A 221 -21.97 3.33 -4.65
N ILE A 222 -20.82 2.73 -4.38
CA ILE A 222 -19.62 3.42 -3.91
C ILE A 222 -18.78 3.86 -5.11
N GLN A 223 -18.76 5.15 -5.39
CA GLN A 223 -17.97 5.71 -6.49
C GLN A 223 -16.48 5.71 -6.15
N CYS A 224 -15.66 5.07 -6.99
CA CYS A 224 -14.25 4.90 -6.74
C CYS A 224 -13.46 4.65 -8.04
N ALA A 225 -12.14 4.72 -7.94
CA ALA A 225 -11.19 4.44 -9.01
C ALA A 225 -10.19 3.35 -8.59
N ALA A 226 -9.66 2.64 -9.58
CA ALA A 226 -8.57 1.68 -9.41
C ALA A 226 -7.51 1.94 -10.48
N THR A 227 -6.67 2.94 -10.26
CA THR A 227 -5.59 3.28 -11.19
C THR A 227 -4.21 3.06 -10.57
N ARG A 228 -3.20 2.92 -11.41
CA ARG A 228 -1.81 2.92 -10.94
C ARG A 228 -1.40 4.35 -10.61
N ARG A 229 -0.52 4.54 -9.61
CA ARG A 229 -0.07 5.87 -9.17
C ARG A 229 0.52 6.71 -10.31
N GLN A 230 1.27 6.08 -11.21
CA GLN A 230 1.88 6.71 -12.39
C GLN A 230 0.82 7.27 -13.35
N HIS A 231 -0.33 6.61 -13.47
CA HIS A 231 -1.47 7.07 -14.28
C HIS A 231 -2.12 8.36 -13.76
N ARG A 232 -1.74 8.77 -12.55
CA ARG A 232 -2.20 10.01 -11.89
C ARG A 232 -1.05 11.00 -11.62
N GLY A 233 0.11 10.82 -12.23
CA GLY A 233 1.28 11.66 -11.98
C GLY A 233 1.84 11.60 -10.55
N LYS A 234 1.52 10.52 -9.80
CA LYS A 234 2.00 10.33 -8.41
C LYS A 234 3.20 9.39 -8.40
N TYR A 235 4.40 9.95 -8.43
CA TYR A 235 5.66 9.19 -8.49
C TYR A 235 6.25 8.89 -7.11
N GLN A 236 6.01 9.73 -6.12
CA GLN A 236 6.52 9.56 -4.77
C GLN A 236 5.81 8.43 -4.01
N LYS A 237 6.57 7.63 -3.28
CA LYS A 237 6.02 6.62 -2.39
C LYS A 237 5.51 7.28 -1.12
N ALA A 238 4.34 6.85 -0.63
CA ALA A 238 3.90 7.23 0.70
C ALA A 238 4.85 6.66 1.76
N GLU A 239 4.98 7.37 2.87
CA GLU A 239 5.73 6.89 4.03
C GLU A 239 5.16 5.56 4.53
N GLN A 240 6.03 4.62 4.90
CA GLN A 240 5.61 3.35 5.46
C GLN A 240 4.95 3.54 6.83
N ALA A 241 3.98 2.69 7.16
CA ALA A 241 3.22 2.81 8.41
C ALA A 241 4.10 2.76 9.66
N VAL A 242 5.07 1.83 9.73
CA VAL A 242 5.92 1.65 10.91
C VAL A 242 6.76 2.91 11.23
N PRO A 243 7.55 3.49 10.29
CA PRO A 243 8.25 4.76 10.54
C PRO A 243 7.31 5.89 10.93
N ARG A 244 6.15 5.99 10.28
CA ARG A 244 5.13 7.00 10.60
C ARG A 244 4.62 6.87 12.03
N HIS A 245 4.27 5.67 12.49
CA HIS A 245 3.81 5.45 13.87
C HIS A 245 4.89 5.70 14.91
N ILE A 246 6.17 5.37 14.61
CA ILE A 246 7.29 5.69 15.49
C ILE A 246 7.40 7.22 15.64
N ARG A 247 7.34 7.96 14.54
CA ARG A 247 7.39 9.43 14.53
C ARG A 247 6.21 10.06 15.27
N GLN A 248 5.00 9.55 15.06
CA GLN A 248 3.79 10.04 15.75
C GLN A 248 3.87 9.89 17.29
N ARG A 249 4.62 8.90 17.77
CA ARG A 249 4.90 8.66 19.19
C ARG A 249 6.15 9.42 19.71
N GLY A 250 6.67 10.37 18.92
CA GLY A 250 7.87 11.15 19.29
C GLY A 250 9.20 10.42 19.10
N GLY A 251 9.19 9.19 18.57
CA GLY A 251 10.39 8.42 18.31
C GLY A 251 10.99 8.68 16.92
N GLN A 252 12.26 8.28 16.75
CA GLN A 252 12.95 8.32 15.47
C GLN A 252 13.27 6.91 14.99
N SER A 253 12.76 6.53 13.81
CA SER A 253 13.12 5.24 13.21
C SER A 253 14.56 5.25 12.70
N TRP A 254 15.19 4.08 12.66
CA TRP A 254 16.53 3.92 12.08
C TRP A 254 16.59 4.44 10.62
N VAL A 255 15.57 4.16 9.82
CA VAL A 255 15.46 4.65 8.44
C VAL A 255 15.45 6.19 8.39
N PHE A 256 14.75 6.83 9.32
CA PHE A 256 14.72 8.28 9.40
C PHE A 256 16.10 8.86 9.73
N ARG A 257 16.82 8.24 10.68
CA ARG A 257 18.18 8.67 11.04
C ARG A 257 19.15 8.53 9.87
N GLN A 258 19.13 7.40 9.18
CA GLN A 258 19.95 7.22 7.98
C GLN A 258 19.66 8.28 6.91
N HIS A 259 18.38 8.51 6.59
CA HIS A 259 18.01 9.53 5.61
C HIS A 259 18.43 10.94 6.06
N ALA A 260 18.39 11.22 7.37
CA ALA A 260 18.87 12.52 7.89
C ALA A 260 20.40 12.67 7.74
N GLU A 261 21.17 11.62 8.03
CA GLU A 261 22.63 11.60 7.84
C GLU A 261 23.00 11.77 6.36
N GLU A 262 22.35 11.02 5.46
CA GLU A 262 22.54 11.15 4.01
C GLU A 262 22.22 12.57 3.52
N LEU A 263 21.15 13.18 4.05
CA LEU A 263 20.77 14.55 3.72
C LEU A 263 21.82 15.58 4.19
N MET A 264 22.29 15.42 5.42
CA MET A 264 23.33 16.32 5.97
C MET A 264 24.60 16.23 5.14
N THR A 265 25.07 15.02 4.82
CA THR A 265 26.25 14.80 3.96
C THR A 265 26.05 15.41 2.56
N ALA A 266 24.88 15.28 1.98
CA ALA A 266 24.56 15.87 0.68
C ALA A 266 24.57 17.41 0.74
N LEU A 267 24.06 18.01 1.82
CA LEU A 267 24.07 19.47 2.01
C LEU A 267 25.49 20.00 2.23
N GLU A 268 26.29 19.35 3.08
CA GLU A 268 27.69 19.71 3.36
C GLU A 268 28.56 19.70 2.09
N ASN A 269 28.40 18.66 1.27
CA ASN A 269 29.13 18.50 0.00
C ASN A 269 28.48 19.29 -1.14
N ASN A 270 27.40 20.01 -0.95
CA ASN A 270 26.59 20.66 -1.97
C ASN A 270 26.25 19.72 -3.15
N ALA A 271 26.05 18.42 -2.86
CA ALA A 271 25.81 17.38 -3.82
C ALA A 271 24.30 17.06 -3.92
N TYR A 272 23.68 17.40 -5.06
CA TYR A 272 22.27 17.11 -5.26
C TYR A 272 22.01 15.59 -5.29
N PRO A 273 21.05 15.06 -4.49
CA PRO A 273 20.80 13.62 -4.40
C PRO A 273 20.39 13.02 -5.76
N SER A 274 20.97 11.89 -6.12
CA SER A 274 20.67 11.22 -7.38
C SER A 274 19.30 10.51 -7.36
N SER A 275 18.69 10.36 -8.53
CA SER A 275 17.47 9.56 -8.74
C SER A 275 17.77 8.44 -9.74
N PRO A 276 18.14 7.23 -9.28
CA PRO A 276 18.58 6.16 -10.19
C PRO A 276 17.47 5.66 -11.12
N PHE A 277 16.20 5.93 -10.76
CA PHE A 277 15.04 5.49 -11.54
C PHE A 277 14.43 6.58 -12.43
N LEU A 278 15.01 7.78 -12.49
CA LEU A 278 14.44 8.93 -13.20
C LEU A 278 14.20 8.63 -14.68
N GLN A 279 15.17 8.05 -15.36
CA GLN A 279 15.06 7.71 -16.79
C GLN A 279 13.92 6.73 -17.06
N GLN A 280 13.76 5.72 -16.20
CA GLN A 280 12.66 4.77 -16.31
C GLN A 280 11.30 5.42 -16.03
N GLN A 281 11.24 6.36 -15.07
CA GLN A 281 10.03 7.11 -14.76
C GLN A 281 9.63 8.03 -15.91
N LEU A 282 10.58 8.74 -16.52
CA LEU A 282 10.35 9.58 -17.69
C LEU A 282 9.86 8.77 -18.90
N ALA A 283 10.49 7.63 -19.18
CA ALA A 283 10.04 6.73 -20.23
C ALA A 283 8.59 6.24 -19.99
N THR A 284 8.26 5.88 -18.75
CA THR A 284 6.90 5.45 -18.37
C THR A 284 5.91 6.61 -18.51
N GLN A 285 6.27 7.82 -18.08
CA GLN A 285 5.44 9.01 -18.26
C GLN A 285 5.16 9.27 -19.74
N GLY A 286 6.17 9.21 -20.60
CA GLY A 286 6.01 9.42 -22.04
C GLY A 286 5.01 8.45 -22.66
N VAL A 287 5.08 7.17 -22.29
CA VAL A 287 4.10 6.16 -22.74
C VAL A 287 2.69 6.50 -22.27
N ILE A 288 2.49 6.85 -21.00
CA ILE A 288 1.16 7.17 -20.45
C ILE A 288 0.58 8.41 -21.14
N VAL A 289 1.38 9.45 -21.30
CA VAL A 289 0.99 10.70 -21.97
C VAL A 289 0.59 10.47 -23.42
N SER A 290 1.35 9.65 -24.15
CA SER A 290 1.04 9.25 -25.53
C SER A 290 -0.29 8.49 -25.61
N GLU A 291 -0.51 7.50 -24.74
CA GLU A 291 -1.77 6.73 -24.75
C GLU A 291 -2.97 7.60 -24.36
N TYR A 292 -2.83 8.46 -23.35
CA TYR A 292 -3.90 9.41 -23.01
C TYR A 292 -4.23 10.36 -24.15
N SER A 293 -3.24 10.83 -24.92
CA SER A 293 -3.46 11.65 -26.11
C SER A 293 -4.27 10.91 -27.15
N LYS A 294 -3.93 9.64 -27.43
CA LYS A 294 -4.66 8.78 -28.37
C LYS A 294 -6.12 8.56 -27.93
N ILE A 295 -6.30 8.16 -26.66
CA ILE A 295 -7.64 7.89 -26.11
C ILE A 295 -8.50 9.18 -26.19
N ALA A 296 -7.96 10.33 -25.78
CA ALA A 296 -8.70 11.60 -25.81
C ALA A 296 -9.08 12.01 -27.24
N GLN A 297 -8.16 11.84 -28.20
CA GLN A 297 -8.46 12.15 -29.62
C GLN A 297 -9.54 11.24 -30.20
N GLU A 298 -9.46 9.94 -29.94
CA GLU A 298 -10.49 9.00 -30.44
C GLU A 298 -11.85 9.24 -29.79
N LEU A 299 -11.90 9.51 -28.48
CA LEU A 299 -13.13 9.89 -27.78
C LEU A 299 -13.74 11.16 -28.39
N TYR A 300 -12.93 12.17 -28.67
CA TYR A 300 -13.41 13.40 -29.28
C TYR A 300 -13.99 13.17 -30.69
N LYS A 301 -13.31 12.38 -31.55
CA LYS A 301 -13.79 12.00 -32.87
C LYS A 301 -15.12 11.21 -32.83
N LEU A 302 -15.35 10.46 -31.77
CA LEU A 302 -16.56 9.67 -31.55
C LEU A 302 -17.68 10.46 -30.88
N GLY A 303 -17.49 11.76 -30.60
CA GLY A 303 -18.50 12.63 -29.97
C GLY A 303 -18.53 12.59 -28.44
N TYR A 304 -17.62 11.87 -27.79
CA TYR A 304 -17.50 11.79 -26.32
C TYR A 304 -16.61 12.93 -25.77
N GLY A 305 -17.01 14.16 -26.00
CA GLY A 305 -16.19 15.33 -25.67
C GLY A 305 -15.94 15.53 -24.17
N LYS A 306 -16.88 15.11 -23.30
CA LYS A 306 -16.72 15.18 -21.83
C LYS A 306 -15.63 14.23 -21.35
N GLU A 307 -15.69 13.00 -21.78
CA GLU A 307 -14.69 11.96 -21.45
C GLU A 307 -13.31 12.33 -22.02
N ALA A 308 -13.27 12.83 -23.25
CA ALA A 308 -12.04 13.35 -23.87
C ALA A 308 -11.39 14.46 -23.03
N ALA A 309 -12.18 15.40 -22.51
CA ALA A 309 -11.70 16.46 -21.63
C ALA A 309 -11.19 15.93 -20.29
N MET A 310 -11.84 14.91 -19.70
CA MET A 310 -11.38 14.24 -18.48
C MET A 310 -10.02 13.57 -18.69
N ILE A 311 -9.86 12.80 -19.76
CA ILE A 311 -8.58 12.15 -20.08
C ILE A 311 -7.48 13.19 -20.36
N SER A 312 -7.81 14.30 -21.04
CA SER A 312 -6.86 15.40 -21.28
C SER A 312 -6.42 16.09 -19.98
N ARG A 313 -7.31 16.22 -18.99
CA ARG A 313 -6.97 16.71 -17.65
C ARG A 313 -6.01 15.74 -16.95
N LEU A 314 -6.30 14.45 -16.98
CA LEU A 314 -5.46 13.42 -16.38
C LEU A 314 -4.07 13.38 -17.05
N LYS A 315 -4.01 13.53 -18.38
CA LYS A 315 -2.76 13.69 -19.12
C LYS A 315 -1.91 14.84 -18.59
N LYS A 316 -2.48 16.05 -18.46
CA LYS A 316 -1.78 17.22 -17.89
C LYS A 316 -1.29 16.96 -16.47
N GLN A 317 -2.07 16.26 -15.66
CA GLN A 317 -1.67 15.90 -14.30
C GLN A 317 -0.46 14.95 -14.29
N VAL A 318 -0.38 14.02 -15.25
CA VAL A 318 0.76 13.11 -15.41
C VAL A 318 2.00 13.87 -15.90
N GLU A 319 1.84 14.76 -16.88
CA GLU A 319 2.93 15.61 -17.41
C GLU A 319 3.54 16.49 -16.32
N ASN A 320 2.72 17.06 -15.45
CA ASN A 320 3.16 17.95 -14.36
C ASN A 320 3.51 17.20 -13.06
N GLY A 321 3.54 15.87 -13.06
CA GLY A 321 3.81 15.06 -11.88
C GLY A 321 5.25 15.24 -11.38
N ASP A 322 5.42 15.53 -10.09
CA ASP A 322 6.72 15.67 -9.46
C ASP A 322 7.43 14.31 -9.33
N MET A 323 8.52 14.14 -10.07
CA MET A 323 9.34 12.92 -10.08
C MET A 323 10.49 12.93 -9.07
N ARG A 324 10.67 14.04 -8.33
CA ARG A 324 11.73 14.11 -7.33
C ARG A 324 11.55 13.03 -6.27
N THR A 325 12.66 12.48 -5.81
CA THR A 325 12.67 11.57 -4.67
C THR A 325 12.38 12.35 -3.38
N SER A 326 11.97 11.65 -2.31
CA SER A 326 11.79 12.26 -0.99
C SER A 326 13.08 12.94 -0.49
N MET A 327 14.25 12.40 -0.83
CA MET A 327 15.56 12.97 -0.50
C MET A 327 15.80 14.28 -1.27
N GLN A 328 15.50 14.33 -2.56
CA GLN A 328 15.62 15.56 -3.36
C GLN A 328 14.71 16.67 -2.85
N ILE A 329 13.47 16.33 -2.50
CA ILE A 329 12.52 17.29 -1.92
C ILE A 329 13.00 17.80 -0.55
N ALA A 330 13.57 16.91 0.27
CA ALA A 330 14.12 17.31 1.57
C ALA A 330 15.34 18.22 1.41
N PHE A 331 16.20 17.93 0.42
CA PHE A 331 17.36 18.74 0.07
C PHE A 331 16.94 20.15 -0.38
N ASP A 332 16.00 20.23 -1.34
CA ASP A 332 15.50 21.53 -1.84
C ASP A 332 14.92 22.37 -0.70
N LYS A 333 14.07 21.78 0.16
CA LYS A 333 13.50 22.46 1.32
C LYS A 333 14.54 22.92 2.35
N ALA A 334 15.61 22.14 2.54
CA ALA A 334 16.68 22.50 3.46
C ALA A 334 17.48 23.69 2.92
N ARG A 335 17.77 23.70 1.62
CA ARG A 335 18.45 24.84 0.96
C ARG A 335 17.61 26.11 0.96
N GLU A 336 16.32 26.02 0.67
CA GLU A 336 15.42 27.16 0.75
C GLU A 336 15.41 27.79 2.15
N LYS A 337 15.43 26.96 3.21
CA LYS A 337 15.53 27.46 4.59
C LYS A 337 16.87 28.12 4.91
N GLN A 338 17.97 27.61 4.38
CA GLN A 338 19.29 28.23 4.56
C GLN A 338 19.41 29.58 3.84
N GLN A 339 18.80 29.70 2.65
CA GLN A 339 18.81 30.96 1.87
C GLN A 339 17.80 31.99 2.40
N GLY A 340 16.74 31.56 3.07
CA GLY A 340 15.69 32.42 3.64
C GLY A 340 15.96 32.95 5.06
N GLN A 341 17.08 32.55 5.71
CA GLN A 341 17.51 33.18 6.95
C GLN A 341 18.39 34.39 6.63
N PRO A 342 18.03 35.63 7.00
CA PRO A 342 18.93 36.77 6.86
C PRO A 342 20.17 36.49 7.70
N GLU A 343 21.34 36.76 7.13
CA GLU A 343 22.62 36.78 7.85
C GLU A 343 22.54 37.72 9.03
N THR A 344 22.14 37.24 10.20
CA THR A 344 22.25 37.94 11.44
C THR A 344 23.55 37.52 12.12
N ALA A 345 24.57 38.40 11.90
CA ALA A 345 25.65 38.66 12.80
C ALA A 345 26.58 37.50 13.21
N VAL A 346 27.56 37.22 12.37
CA VAL A 346 28.89 36.90 12.86
C VAL A 346 29.69 38.23 12.84
N GLY A 347 29.64 38.92 13.95
CA GLY A 347 30.36 40.16 14.12
C GLY A 347 30.64 40.42 15.59
N ASN A 348 31.89 40.28 15.99
CA ASN A 348 32.51 40.80 17.19
C ASN A 348 32.29 40.11 18.54
N SER A 349 33.22 39.23 18.86
CA SER A 349 33.70 39.06 20.23
C SER A 349 35.21 38.76 20.23
N GLN A 350 36.01 39.76 19.84
CA GLN A 350 37.39 39.89 20.27
C GLN A 350 37.55 41.30 20.88
N LYS A 351 37.91 41.28 22.12
CA LYS A 351 38.46 42.33 23.02
C LYS A 351 37.53 42.63 24.22
N GLN A 352 37.85 42.03 25.34
CA GLN A 352 38.36 42.75 26.48
C GLN A 352 38.61 41.77 27.64
N GLN A 353 39.87 41.29 27.74
CA GLN A 353 40.48 40.99 29.03
C GLN A 353 40.92 42.33 29.61
N THR A 354 40.48 42.64 30.85
CA THR A 354 41.34 43.14 31.91
C THR A 354 40.49 43.47 33.14
N ARG A 355 40.90 42.84 34.25
CA ARG A 355 41.01 43.38 35.60
C ARG A 355 39.73 43.74 36.37
N SER A 356 39.40 43.06 37.45
CA SER A 356 39.78 43.41 38.80
C SER A 356 39.34 42.34 39.80
N GLU A 357 40.29 42.05 40.66
CA GLU A 357 40.17 41.27 41.89
C GLU A 357 39.24 41.91 42.92
N SER A 358 38.69 41.09 43.76
CA SER A 358 38.71 41.13 45.24
C SER A 358 37.37 40.95 45.94
N GLN A 359 37.47 40.04 46.90
CA GLN A 359 36.79 39.95 48.23
C GLN A 359 35.39 39.32 48.26
N SER A 360 35.36 38.06 48.70
CA SER A 360 35.18 37.57 50.08
C SER A 360 33.74 37.66 50.58
N THR A 361 33.12 36.62 50.91
CA THR A 361 32.92 35.97 52.20
C THR A 361 31.86 34.88 52.15
N LYS A 362 32.15 33.72 52.72
CA LYS A 362 31.25 32.66 53.18
C LYS A 362 30.61 33.05 54.52
N PRO A 363 29.79 32.21 55.18
CA PRO A 363 28.84 31.12 54.82
C PRO A 363 27.51 31.22 55.63
N THR A 364 26.58 30.25 55.48
CA THR A 364 25.76 29.61 56.55
C THR A 364 24.67 28.75 55.87
N GLN A 365 24.72 27.51 55.92
CA GLN A 365 24.21 26.37 56.68
C GLN A 365 22.69 26.27 56.89
N GLN A 366 22.25 25.03 56.65
CA GLN A 366 21.13 24.26 57.25
C GLN A 366 19.79 24.39 56.48
N THR A 367 19.04 23.31 56.19
CA THR A 367 18.86 22.00 56.85
C THR A 367 18.23 20.99 55.89
N ALA A 368 18.53 19.75 56.16
CA ALA A 368 18.02 18.54 55.57
C ALA A 368 16.55 18.24 55.93
N THR A 369 15.84 17.53 55.05
CA THR A 369 14.96 16.46 55.52
C THR A 369 14.89 15.33 54.48
N GLN A 370 15.26 14.18 54.96
CA GLN A 370 15.18 12.86 54.37
C GLN A 370 13.71 12.42 54.15
N CYS A 371 13.46 11.69 53.10
CA CYS A 371 12.70 10.46 53.14
C CYS A 371 13.00 9.68 51.88
N GLY A 372 13.60 8.70 51.95
CA GLY A 372 13.98 7.40 51.75
C GLY A 372 12.82 6.42 51.54
N ILE A 373 12.96 5.54 50.51
CA ILE A 373 12.50 4.15 50.41
C ILE A 373 13.12 3.66 49.11
N SER A 374 14.22 2.95 49.17
CA SER A 374 14.37 1.49 49.19
C SER A 374 14.33 0.79 47.81
N LEU A 375 15.53 0.44 47.38
CA LEU A 375 15.87 -0.47 46.29
C LEU A 375 15.36 -1.90 46.55
N SER A 376 14.88 -2.55 45.50
CA SER A 376 14.97 -3.99 45.39
C SER A 376 15.55 -4.33 43.99
N LYS A 377 16.78 -4.82 44.02
CA LYS A 377 17.46 -5.54 42.95
C LYS A 377 16.84 -6.93 42.83
N ASN A 378 16.60 -7.40 41.61
CA ASN A 378 16.84 -8.79 41.29
C ASN A 378 17.33 -8.92 39.83
N ASN A 379 18.57 -9.30 39.76
CA ASN A 379 19.26 -9.91 38.63
C ASN A 379 18.63 -11.26 38.28
N LYS A 380 18.54 -11.58 37.02
CA LYS A 380 19.05 -12.84 36.47
C LYS A 380 19.18 -12.78 34.95
N ASP A 381 20.44 -12.84 34.56
CA ASP A 381 20.95 -13.25 33.25
C ASP A 381 20.29 -14.52 32.73
N LYS A 382 20.13 -14.57 31.42
CA LYS A 382 20.67 -15.64 30.56
C LYS A 382 20.45 -15.25 29.10
N GLY A 383 21.57 -15.00 28.42
CA GLY A 383 21.68 -15.04 27.00
C GLY A 383 21.49 -16.43 26.45
N ILE A 384 21.35 -16.51 25.16
CA ILE A 384 22.01 -17.41 24.22
C ILE A 384 21.63 -16.90 22.80
N ASP A 385 22.70 -16.79 22.01
CA ASP A 385 22.77 -16.64 20.57
C ASP A 385 21.95 -17.69 19.80
N ILE A 386 21.37 -17.37 18.69
CA ILE A 386 21.69 -17.74 17.30
C ILE A 386 20.76 -16.94 16.35
#